data_dc6cf967b925cce5fd54c9c97459807d
#
_entry.id   dc6cf967b925cce5fd54c9c97459807d
#
_cell.length_a   1.000
_cell.length_b   1.000
_cell.length_c   1.000
_cell.angle_alpha   90.00
_cell.angle_beta   90.00
_cell.angle_gamma   90.00
#
_symmetry.space_group_name_H-M   'P 1'
#
loop_
_entity.id
_entity.type
_entity.pdbx_description
1 polymer ?
#
loop_
_entity_poly.entity_id
_entity_poly.type
_entity_poly.pdbx_seq_one_letter_code
_entity_poly.pdbx_strand_id
1 'polypeptide(L)'
;VHINLKFTHSLNPIFLFLHAGLTAVIQTQQTVMAAVGEDVHLSCQLMQSRDVLQVTWQKLSPEGKKKNLVSYNKHFGQTVNAGFQEKVEFKDAGLQNCSIVIRKVMEQDEGCYLCVFIMFTDGSLTGRSCLQLYELHEPILQIRESNSTEETVVSCSTTGRPAPTVTLNVPQQDLYFSHNSTVSVTNTNGTVTITTTAVLSGFHGNGAQIGCAARLLSVPEIQVFKMIPAVKPSSADDTCDNE
;
A
#
# COMPACT_ATOMS: atom_id res chain seq x y z
N VAL A 1 33.14 6.56 68.99
CA VAL A 1 32.06 5.83 68.27
C VAL A 1 32.35 5.98 66.81
N HIS A 2 32.99 4.89 66.23
CA HIS A 2 33.29 4.80 64.80
C HIS A 2 32.11 4.12 64.10
N ILE A 3 31.50 4.81 63.13
CA ILE A 3 30.53 4.23 62.23
C ILE A 3 31.23 3.91 60.92
N ASN A 4 31.38 2.60 60.65
CA ASN A 4 31.88 2.07 59.36
C ASN A 4 30.71 1.93 58.39
N LEU A 5 30.65 2.77 57.37
CA LEU A 5 29.75 2.62 56.23
C LEU A 5 30.45 1.76 55.17
N LYS A 6 30.03 0.50 55.05
CA LYS A 6 30.38 -0.35 53.87
C LYS A 6 29.47 -0.02 52.71
N PHE A 7 30.06 0.59 51.66
CA PHE A 7 29.42 0.68 50.35
C PHE A 7 29.56 -0.66 49.65
N THR A 8 28.47 -1.39 49.49
CA THR A 8 28.37 -2.52 48.60
C THR A 8 27.99 -2.02 47.20
N HIS A 9 28.95 -1.99 46.29
CA HIS A 9 28.68 -1.80 44.85
C HIS A 9 27.98 -3.04 44.32
N SER A 10 26.69 -2.93 44.12
CA SER A 10 25.91 -3.86 43.31
C SER A 10 26.15 -3.53 41.83
N LEU A 11 27.01 -4.30 41.19
CA LEU A 11 27.13 -4.31 39.73
C LEU A 11 25.91 -5.02 39.14
N ASN A 12 24.99 -4.26 38.61
CA ASN A 12 23.93 -4.79 37.74
C ASN A 12 24.60 -5.33 36.46
N PRO A 13 24.48 -6.61 36.13
CA PRO A 13 24.89 -7.09 34.83
C PRO A 13 23.92 -6.52 33.77
N ILE A 14 24.41 -5.57 32.98
CA ILE A 14 23.76 -5.15 31.74
C ILE A 14 23.79 -6.37 30.82
N PHE A 15 22.68 -7.07 30.72
CA PHE A 15 22.47 -8.06 29.66
C PHE A 15 22.39 -7.32 28.33
N LEU A 16 23.54 -7.25 27.65
CA LEU A 16 23.59 -6.91 26.24
C LEU A 16 22.91 -8.06 25.49
N PHE A 17 21.62 -7.89 25.17
CA PHE A 17 20.96 -8.72 24.17
C PHE A 17 21.56 -8.38 22.80
N LEU A 18 22.61 -9.10 22.42
CA LEU A 18 23.02 -9.19 21.04
C LEU A 18 21.86 -9.84 20.28
N HIS A 19 21.02 -9.01 19.69
CA HIS A 19 20.12 -9.46 18.63
C HIS A 19 21.01 -9.78 17.43
N ALA A 20 21.44 -11.04 17.34
CA ALA A 20 21.94 -11.60 16.10
C ALA A 20 20.75 -11.54 15.12
N GLY A 21 20.64 -10.43 14.38
CA GLY A 21 19.68 -10.32 13.28
C GLY A 21 20.00 -11.47 12.33
N LEU A 22 19.04 -12.39 12.15
CA LEU A 22 19.10 -13.36 11.06
C LEU A 22 19.14 -12.52 9.76
N THR A 23 20.33 -12.38 9.18
CA THR A 23 20.46 -11.77 7.86
C THR A 23 19.75 -12.68 6.88
N ALA A 24 18.75 -12.14 6.18
CA ALA A 24 18.05 -12.90 5.15
C ALA A 24 19.07 -13.44 4.14
N VAL A 25 18.98 -14.73 3.81
CA VAL A 25 19.87 -15.37 2.84
C VAL A 25 19.56 -14.91 1.41
N ILE A 26 18.29 -14.59 1.16
CA ILE A 26 17.78 -14.02 -0.09
C ILE A 26 17.04 -12.73 0.19
N GLN A 27 17.40 -11.67 -0.50
CA GLN A 27 16.65 -10.42 -0.53
C GLN A 27 15.64 -10.45 -1.68
N THR A 28 14.38 -10.16 -1.38
CA THR A 28 13.29 -10.04 -2.35
C THR A 28 12.16 -9.18 -1.77
N GLN A 29 11.32 -8.62 -2.64
CA GLN A 29 10.09 -7.96 -2.21
C GLN A 29 9.08 -9.03 -1.73
N GLN A 30 8.54 -8.87 -0.54
CA GLN A 30 7.56 -9.83 -0.01
C GLN A 30 6.22 -9.73 -0.73
N THR A 31 5.76 -8.51 -0.99
CA THR A 31 4.52 -8.22 -1.72
C THR A 31 4.76 -7.08 -2.70
N VAL A 32 4.34 -7.28 -3.93
CA VAL A 32 4.31 -6.26 -5.00
C VAL A 32 2.85 -6.01 -5.35
N MET A 33 2.45 -4.76 -5.35
CA MET A 33 1.10 -4.36 -5.74
C MET A 33 1.13 -3.79 -7.15
N ALA A 34 0.15 -4.14 -7.97
CA ALA A 34 0.00 -3.63 -9.33
C ALA A 34 -1.47 -3.51 -9.72
N ALA A 35 -1.77 -2.59 -10.63
CA ALA A 35 -3.08 -2.54 -11.28
C ALA A 35 -3.16 -3.59 -12.40
N VAL A 36 -4.37 -4.01 -12.73
CA VAL A 36 -4.61 -4.89 -13.88
C VAL A 36 -4.09 -4.23 -15.16
N GLY A 37 -3.34 -4.97 -15.97
CA GLY A 37 -2.75 -4.49 -17.23
C GLY A 37 -1.36 -3.88 -17.09
N GLU A 38 -0.85 -3.65 -15.89
CA GLU A 38 0.53 -3.19 -15.66
C GLU A 38 1.55 -4.30 -15.87
N ASP A 39 2.80 -3.91 -16.10
CA ASP A 39 3.96 -4.81 -16.09
C ASP A 39 4.54 -4.86 -14.69
N VAL A 40 4.79 -6.06 -14.16
CA VAL A 40 5.31 -6.27 -12.81
C VAL A 40 6.73 -6.78 -12.83
N HIS A 41 7.59 -6.16 -12.01
CA HIS A 41 8.97 -6.55 -11.81
C HIS A 41 9.12 -7.31 -10.49
N LEU A 42 9.64 -8.53 -10.56
CA LEU A 42 10.02 -9.33 -9.40
C LEU A 42 11.51 -9.57 -9.40
N SER A 43 12.16 -9.37 -8.25
CA SER A 43 13.60 -9.53 -8.12
C SER A 43 13.98 -10.38 -6.91
N CYS A 44 15.07 -11.14 -7.04
CA CYS A 44 15.68 -11.91 -5.99
C CYS A 44 17.21 -11.77 -6.05
N GLN A 45 17.82 -11.57 -4.90
CA GLN A 45 19.26 -11.45 -4.76
C GLN A 45 19.76 -12.33 -3.62
N LEU A 46 20.80 -13.13 -3.87
CA LEU A 46 21.54 -13.80 -2.81
C LEU A 46 22.40 -12.79 -2.06
N MET A 47 22.28 -12.76 -0.73
CA MET A 47 23.03 -11.86 0.13
C MET A 47 24.49 -12.30 0.33
N GLN A 48 24.80 -13.56 0.02
CA GLN A 48 26.13 -14.11 0.03
C GLN A 48 26.38 -14.84 -1.27
N SER A 49 27.60 -14.67 -1.83
CA SER A 49 27.99 -15.35 -3.06
C SER A 49 27.99 -16.87 -2.86
N ARG A 50 27.37 -17.60 -3.79
CA ARG A 50 27.26 -19.07 -3.83
C ARG A 50 27.58 -19.59 -5.21
N ASP A 51 27.99 -20.85 -5.32
CA ASP A 51 28.17 -21.52 -6.60
C ASP A 51 26.81 -22.03 -7.11
N VAL A 52 26.06 -21.12 -7.75
CA VAL A 52 24.74 -21.39 -8.30
C VAL A 52 24.88 -21.92 -9.72
N LEU A 53 24.23 -23.04 -9.98
CA LEU A 53 24.15 -23.66 -11.32
C LEU A 53 22.96 -23.12 -12.12
N GLN A 54 21.86 -22.89 -11.44
CA GLN A 54 20.61 -22.51 -12.10
C GLN A 54 19.74 -21.67 -11.17
N VAL A 55 19.04 -20.70 -11.75
CA VAL A 55 17.94 -19.98 -11.10
C VAL A 55 16.66 -20.26 -11.87
N THR A 56 15.58 -20.59 -11.16
CA THR A 56 14.27 -20.85 -11.75
C THR A 56 13.21 -20.03 -11.05
N TRP A 57 12.43 -19.30 -11.82
CA TRP A 57 11.22 -18.66 -11.35
C TRP A 57 10.02 -19.58 -11.53
N GLN A 58 9.24 -19.73 -10.48
CA GLN A 58 8.07 -20.59 -10.44
C GLN A 58 6.86 -19.82 -9.94
N LYS A 59 5.68 -20.06 -10.51
CA LYS A 59 4.41 -19.64 -9.94
C LYS A 59 3.87 -20.72 -8.99
N LEU A 60 3.45 -20.31 -7.80
CA LEU A 60 2.81 -21.17 -6.81
C LEU A 60 1.29 -21.08 -6.98
N SER A 61 0.64 -22.20 -7.24
CA SER A 61 -0.84 -22.27 -7.26
C SER A 61 -1.41 -22.26 -5.84
N PRO A 62 -2.72 -21.95 -5.66
CA PRO A 62 -3.38 -22.03 -4.35
C PRO A 62 -3.27 -23.40 -3.70
N GLU A 63 -3.25 -24.49 -4.51
CA GLU A 63 -3.11 -25.89 -4.05
C GLU A 63 -1.64 -26.26 -3.74
N GLY A 64 -0.72 -25.31 -3.79
CA GLY A 64 0.70 -25.54 -3.50
C GLY A 64 1.50 -26.15 -4.65
N LYS A 65 0.93 -26.32 -5.85
CA LYS A 65 1.66 -26.80 -7.02
C LYS A 65 2.55 -25.70 -7.57
N LYS A 66 3.77 -26.08 -7.98
CA LYS A 66 4.77 -25.18 -8.56
C LYS A 66 4.80 -25.36 -10.07
N LYS A 67 4.68 -24.26 -10.81
CA LYS A 67 4.78 -24.22 -12.26
C LYS A 67 5.99 -23.37 -12.66
N ASN A 68 6.95 -23.97 -13.38
CA ASN A 68 8.12 -23.26 -13.87
C ASN A 68 7.72 -22.26 -14.94
N LEU A 69 8.25 -21.05 -14.84
CA LEU A 69 8.03 -19.96 -15.79
C LEU A 69 9.25 -19.78 -16.70
N VAL A 70 10.37 -19.44 -16.10
CA VAL A 70 11.64 -19.18 -16.78
C VAL A 70 12.78 -19.71 -15.94
N SER A 71 13.87 -20.11 -16.60
CA SER A 71 15.10 -20.58 -15.94
C SER A 71 16.33 -19.95 -16.61
N TYR A 72 17.35 -19.68 -15.80
CA TYR A 72 18.69 -19.33 -16.29
C TYR A 72 19.70 -20.33 -15.76
N ASN A 73 20.38 -21.03 -16.66
CA ASN A 73 21.37 -22.02 -16.32
C ASN A 73 22.76 -21.55 -16.74
N LYS A 74 23.78 -21.86 -15.94
CA LYS A 74 25.19 -21.47 -16.17
C LYS A 74 25.74 -21.90 -17.54
N HIS A 75 25.30 -23.05 -18.04
CA HIS A 75 25.80 -23.67 -19.26
C HIS A 75 24.86 -23.50 -20.46
N PHE A 76 23.54 -23.48 -20.22
CA PHE A 76 22.52 -23.48 -21.27
C PHE A 76 21.85 -22.12 -21.48
N GLY A 77 22.14 -21.14 -20.61
CA GLY A 77 21.55 -19.81 -20.72
C GLY A 77 20.09 -19.77 -20.28
N GLN A 78 19.32 -18.88 -20.92
CA GLN A 78 17.92 -18.62 -20.59
C GLN A 78 16.98 -19.59 -21.29
N THR A 79 15.94 -20.01 -20.57
CA THR A 79 14.84 -20.83 -21.11
C THR A 79 13.52 -20.28 -20.57
N VAL A 80 12.57 -20.04 -21.47
CA VAL A 80 11.18 -19.67 -21.11
C VAL A 80 10.31 -20.89 -21.39
N ASN A 81 9.53 -21.30 -20.40
CA ASN A 81 8.64 -22.45 -20.54
C ASN A 81 7.50 -22.18 -21.52
N ALA A 82 7.04 -23.22 -22.19
CA ALA A 82 5.92 -23.13 -23.12
C ALA A 82 4.69 -22.51 -22.48
N GLY A 83 4.07 -21.55 -23.17
CA GLY A 83 2.91 -20.79 -22.69
C GLY A 83 3.24 -19.53 -21.88
N PHE A 84 4.52 -19.21 -21.68
CA PHE A 84 4.93 -17.98 -20.97
C PHE A 84 5.82 -17.03 -21.80
N GLN A 85 6.10 -17.36 -23.07
CA GLN A 85 7.05 -16.63 -23.94
C GLN A 85 6.69 -15.14 -24.11
N GLU A 86 5.39 -14.82 -24.15
CA GLU A 86 4.90 -13.44 -24.29
C GLU A 86 4.52 -12.82 -22.93
N LYS A 87 4.50 -13.63 -21.87
CA LYS A 87 4.01 -13.25 -20.55
C LYS A 87 5.12 -12.96 -19.56
N VAL A 88 6.22 -13.71 -19.61
CA VAL A 88 7.31 -13.61 -18.64
C VAL A 88 8.66 -13.59 -19.38
N GLU A 89 9.51 -12.66 -19.03
CA GLU A 89 10.87 -12.59 -19.51
C GLU A 89 11.85 -12.26 -18.39
N PHE A 90 13.12 -12.63 -18.54
CA PHE A 90 14.17 -12.12 -17.67
C PHE A 90 14.45 -10.65 -18.01
N LYS A 91 14.49 -9.80 -16.99
CA LYS A 91 15.08 -8.46 -17.06
C LYS A 91 16.57 -8.54 -16.79
N ASP A 92 16.94 -9.27 -15.73
CA ASP A 92 18.31 -9.59 -15.39
C ASP A 92 18.42 -11.10 -15.19
N ALA A 93 19.23 -11.75 -16.03
CA ALA A 93 19.51 -13.17 -15.93
C ALA A 93 20.88 -13.37 -15.29
N GLY A 94 20.90 -13.48 -13.96
CA GLY A 94 22.11 -13.69 -13.19
C GLY A 94 21.95 -14.81 -12.17
N LEU A 95 23.08 -15.45 -11.82
CA LEU A 95 23.08 -16.54 -10.85
C LEU A 95 23.13 -16.06 -9.39
N GLN A 96 23.47 -14.79 -9.14
CA GLN A 96 23.46 -14.18 -7.80
C GLN A 96 22.33 -13.16 -7.62
N ASN A 97 21.95 -12.52 -8.70
CA ASN A 97 20.86 -11.56 -8.78
C ASN A 97 20.05 -11.87 -10.04
N CYS A 98 18.74 -12.04 -9.90
CA CYS A 98 17.86 -12.32 -11.03
C CYS A 98 16.55 -11.57 -10.87
N SER A 99 16.06 -11.04 -11.99
CA SER A 99 14.76 -10.38 -12.03
C SER A 99 13.98 -10.79 -13.27
N ILE A 100 12.66 -10.81 -13.14
CA ILE A 100 11.72 -11.07 -14.22
C ILE A 100 10.70 -9.93 -14.33
N VAL A 101 10.15 -9.82 -15.54
CA VAL A 101 8.98 -9.00 -15.82
C VAL A 101 7.82 -9.92 -16.14
N ILE A 102 6.69 -9.70 -15.49
CA ILE A 102 5.40 -10.30 -15.84
C ILE A 102 4.61 -9.23 -16.58
N ARG A 103 4.37 -9.46 -17.88
CA ARG A 103 3.73 -8.48 -18.76
C ARG A 103 2.23 -8.45 -18.58
N LYS A 104 1.64 -7.23 -18.55
CA LYS A 104 0.20 -6.98 -18.57
C LYS A 104 -0.54 -7.91 -17.62
N VAL A 105 -0.27 -7.76 -16.31
CA VAL A 105 -0.82 -8.65 -15.28
C VAL A 105 -2.33 -8.63 -15.28
N MET A 106 -2.92 -9.82 -15.10
CA MET A 106 -4.35 -10.08 -15.04
C MET A 106 -4.66 -10.81 -13.73
N GLU A 107 -5.92 -10.95 -13.36
CA GLU A 107 -6.36 -11.61 -12.13
C GLU A 107 -5.74 -13.01 -11.95
N GLN A 108 -5.62 -13.77 -13.03
CA GLN A 108 -4.98 -15.08 -13.01
C GLN A 108 -3.48 -15.04 -12.67
N ASP A 109 -2.83 -13.88 -12.75
CA ASP A 109 -1.41 -13.71 -12.41
C ASP A 109 -1.21 -13.41 -10.92
N GLU A 110 -2.26 -13.00 -10.21
CA GLU A 110 -2.22 -12.79 -8.77
C GLU A 110 -1.78 -14.06 -8.06
N GLY A 111 -0.99 -13.90 -7.00
CA GLY A 111 -0.46 -15.01 -6.22
C GLY A 111 1.04 -14.91 -6.00
N CYS A 112 1.65 -16.00 -5.50
CA CYS A 112 3.05 -15.98 -5.10
C CYS A 112 3.95 -16.64 -6.14
N TYR A 113 5.14 -16.06 -6.26
CA TYR A 113 6.21 -16.47 -7.15
C TYR A 113 7.44 -16.84 -6.33
N LEU A 114 8.12 -17.87 -6.74
CA LEU A 114 9.31 -18.39 -6.09
C LEU A 114 10.51 -18.24 -7.03
N CYS A 115 11.59 -17.63 -6.54
CA CYS A 115 12.90 -17.70 -7.16
C CYS A 115 13.71 -18.81 -6.48
N VAL A 116 14.10 -19.82 -7.21
CA VAL A 116 14.81 -20.98 -6.71
C VAL A 116 16.24 -20.98 -7.25
N PHE A 117 17.21 -20.79 -6.36
CA PHE A 117 18.63 -20.89 -6.66
C PHE A 117 19.09 -22.31 -6.39
N ILE A 118 19.51 -23.02 -7.44
CA ILE A 118 20.00 -24.41 -7.37
C ILE A 118 21.53 -24.38 -7.36
N MET A 119 22.14 -24.92 -6.33
CA MET A 119 23.58 -24.93 -6.13
C MET A 119 24.16 -26.30 -6.45
N PHE A 120 25.46 -26.36 -6.68
CA PHE A 120 26.14 -27.61 -7.00
C PHE A 120 26.18 -28.58 -5.80
N THR A 121 26.50 -28.06 -4.60
CA THR A 121 26.72 -28.89 -3.40
C THR A 121 25.66 -28.68 -2.32
N ASP A 122 25.07 -27.48 -2.24
CA ASP A 122 24.32 -27.05 -1.06
C ASP A 122 22.79 -27.11 -1.24
N GLY A 123 22.33 -27.86 -2.25
CA GLY A 123 20.90 -28.02 -2.54
C GLY A 123 20.28 -26.79 -3.17
N SER A 124 19.22 -26.22 -2.61
CA SER A 124 18.55 -25.04 -3.17
C SER A 124 18.15 -24.05 -2.09
N LEU A 125 18.18 -22.76 -2.46
CA LEU A 125 17.62 -21.65 -1.68
C LEU A 125 16.43 -21.07 -2.43
N THR A 126 15.37 -20.72 -1.70
CA THR A 126 14.13 -20.22 -2.30
C THR A 126 13.73 -18.89 -1.68
N GLY A 127 13.58 -17.86 -2.51
CA GLY A 127 12.90 -16.62 -2.17
C GLY A 127 11.44 -16.65 -2.60
N ARG A 128 10.59 -15.88 -1.92
CA ARG A 128 9.16 -15.79 -2.22
C ARG A 128 8.74 -14.33 -2.33
N SER A 129 8.09 -14.00 -3.45
CA SER A 129 7.47 -12.71 -3.70
C SER A 129 6.02 -12.92 -4.14
N CYS A 130 5.08 -12.14 -3.62
CA CYS A 130 3.67 -12.29 -3.97
C CYS A 130 3.19 -11.05 -4.72
N LEU A 131 2.52 -11.27 -5.85
CA LEU A 131 1.80 -10.24 -6.58
C LEU A 131 0.39 -10.15 -6.04
N GLN A 132 -0.01 -8.95 -5.66
CA GLN A 132 -1.37 -8.60 -5.29
C GLN A 132 -1.87 -7.53 -6.24
N LEU A 133 -2.99 -7.78 -6.89
CA LEU A 133 -3.63 -6.78 -7.72
C LEU A 133 -4.42 -5.81 -6.87
N TYR A 134 -4.39 -4.54 -7.25
CA TYR A 134 -5.20 -3.51 -6.61
C TYR A 134 -6.15 -2.84 -7.61
N GLU A 135 -7.22 -2.30 -7.06
CA GLU A 135 -8.17 -1.42 -7.71
C GLU A 135 -8.46 -0.26 -6.76
N LEU A 136 -8.33 0.97 -7.22
CA LEU A 136 -8.63 2.16 -6.43
C LEU A 136 -9.33 3.19 -7.33
N HIS A 137 -10.59 3.47 -7.01
CA HIS A 137 -11.38 4.46 -7.71
C HIS A 137 -11.16 5.85 -7.13
N GLU A 138 -11.34 6.86 -7.97
CA GLU A 138 -11.32 8.25 -7.55
C GLU A 138 -12.37 8.51 -6.47
N PRO A 139 -12.03 9.22 -5.37
CA PRO A 139 -12.98 9.54 -4.32
C PRO A 139 -14.11 10.45 -4.81
N ILE A 140 -15.33 10.18 -4.31
CA ILE A 140 -16.51 11.01 -4.55
C ILE A 140 -16.76 11.84 -3.30
N LEU A 141 -16.51 13.14 -3.40
CA LEU A 141 -16.71 14.11 -2.31
C LEU A 141 -18.07 14.80 -2.49
N GLN A 142 -18.96 14.62 -1.51
CA GLN A 142 -20.29 15.23 -1.46
C GLN A 142 -20.37 16.18 -0.27
N ILE A 143 -20.97 17.34 -0.49
CA ILE A 143 -21.20 18.35 0.54
C ILE A 143 -22.71 18.62 0.54
N ARG A 144 -23.31 18.56 1.73
CA ARG A 144 -24.73 18.85 1.96
C ARG A 144 -24.84 19.92 3.04
N GLU A 145 -25.59 20.96 2.75
CA GLU A 145 -25.94 21.94 3.76
C GLU A 145 -26.89 21.29 4.76
N SER A 146 -26.62 21.49 6.05
CA SER A 146 -27.54 21.09 7.13
C SER A 146 -28.68 22.11 7.20
N ASN A 147 -29.85 21.68 7.66
CA ASN A 147 -30.99 22.57 7.90
C ASN A 147 -30.75 23.57 9.05
N SER A 148 -29.66 23.42 9.81
CA SER A 148 -29.14 24.42 10.76
C SER A 148 -28.09 25.27 10.05
N THR A 149 -28.14 26.58 10.21
CA THR A 149 -27.34 27.60 9.49
C THR A 149 -25.83 27.52 9.73
N GLU A 150 -25.34 26.61 10.57
CA GLU A 150 -23.94 26.57 11.01
C GLU A 150 -23.22 25.23 10.75
N GLU A 151 -23.93 24.20 10.29
CA GLU A 151 -23.34 22.88 10.10
C GLU A 151 -23.41 22.42 8.64
N THR A 152 -22.29 21.97 8.12
CA THR A 152 -22.19 21.40 6.77
C THR A 152 -21.79 19.93 6.90
N VAL A 153 -22.61 19.03 6.35
CA VAL A 153 -22.29 17.59 6.33
C VAL A 153 -21.45 17.30 5.10
N VAL A 154 -20.28 16.73 5.32
CA VAL A 154 -19.33 16.31 4.29
C VAL A 154 -19.26 14.79 4.27
N SER A 155 -19.41 14.21 3.09
CA SER A 155 -19.27 12.77 2.90
C SER A 155 -18.29 12.49 1.77
N CYS A 156 -17.35 11.60 2.02
CA CYS A 156 -16.43 11.11 1.00
C CYS A 156 -16.49 9.60 0.91
N SER A 157 -16.61 9.08 -0.31
CA SER A 157 -16.63 7.64 -0.57
C SER A 157 -15.65 7.28 -1.66
N THR A 158 -14.99 6.13 -1.52
CA THR A 158 -14.20 5.51 -2.58
C THR A 158 -14.38 4.00 -2.55
N THR A 159 -14.16 3.37 -3.68
CA THR A 159 -14.22 1.92 -3.86
C THR A 159 -12.84 1.42 -4.24
N GLY A 160 -12.43 0.30 -3.67
CA GLY A 160 -11.14 -0.30 -4.00
C GLY A 160 -11.00 -1.76 -3.53
N ARG A 161 -9.92 -2.38 -3.96
CA ARG A 161 -9.47 -3.71 -3.55
C ARG A 161 -7.93 -3.71 -3.44
N PRO A 162 -7.34 -4.04 -2.28
CA PRO A 162 -8.00 -4.24 -0.98
C PRO A 162 -8.77 -3.01 -0.49
N ALA A 163 -9.47 -3.11 0.64
CA ALA A 163 -10.26 -2.02 1.21
C ALA A 163 -9.42 -0.74 1.38
N PRO A 164 -9.80 0.39 0.78
CA PRO A 164 -9.06 1.64 0.88
C PRO A 164 -9.27 2.33 2.23
N THR A 165 -8.36 3.25 2.56
CA THR A 165 -8.53 4.21 3.66
C THR A 165 -9.01 5.53 3.08
N VAL A 166 -10.05 6.13 3.70
CA VAL A 166 -10.60 7.43 3.33
C VAL A 166 -10.34 8.44 4.44
N THR A 167 -9.78 9.59 4.08
CA THR A 167 -9.54 10.71 5.00
C THR A 167 -10.14 11.99 4.46
N LEU A 168 -10.88 12.70 5.31
CA LEU A 168 -11.33 14.07 5.07
C LEU A 168 -10.30 15.03 5.65
N ASN A 169 -10.00 16.11 4.93
CA ASN A 169 -9.12 17.16 5.40
C ASN A 169 -9.69 18.55 5.06
N VAL A 170 -9.31 19.53 5.85
CA VAL A 170 -9.59 20.94 5.64
C VAL A 170 -8.30 21.73 5.97
N PRO A 171 -7.77 22.53 5.01
CA PRO A 171 -6.50 23.22 5.22
C PRO A 171 -6.63 24.45 6.13
N GLN A 172 -7.83 25.01 6.32
CA GLN A 172 -8.05 26.17 7.17
C GLN A 172 -7.97 25.78 8.66
N GLN A 173 -7.20 26.52 9.46
CA GLN A 173 -6.93 26.21 10.88
C GLN A 173 -8.16 26.39 11.78
N ASP A 174 -9.08 27.26 11.43
CA ASP A 174 -10.30 27.55 12.22
C ASP A 174 -11.44 26.57 11.96
N LEU A 175 -11.26 25.68 10.95
CA LEU A 175 -12.25 24.68 10.58
C LEU A 175 -11.81 23.30 11.06
N TYR A 176 -12.76 22.51 11.53
CA TYR A 176 -12.51 21.13 11.96
C TYR A 176 -13.70 20.24 11.68
N PHE A 177 -13.43 18.94 11.56
CA PHE A 177 -14.48 17.93 11.44
C PHE A 177 -14.85 17.39 12.81
N SER A 178 -16.16 17.43 13.11
CA SER A 178 -16.76 16.79 14.27
C SER A 178 -17.65 15.62 13.82
N HIS A 179 -18.01 14.75 14.77
CA HIS A 179 -18.99 13.66 14.55
C HIS A 179 -18.68 12.81 13.31
N ASN A 180 -17.47 12.36 13.15
CA ASN A 180 -17.11 11.51 12.00
C ASN A 180 -17.60 10.07 12.20
N SER A 181 -18.07 9.48 11.13
CA SER A 181 -18.45 8.07 11.04
C SER A 181 -17.93 7.47 9.75
N THR A 182 -17.50 6.20 9.80
CA THR A 182 -17.04 5.48 8.62
C THR A 182 -17.84 4.19 8.47
N VAL A 183 -18.35 3.97 7.25
CA VAL A 183 -19.11 2.77 6.87
C VAL A 183 -18.34 2.04 5.78
N SER A 184 -18.31 0.72 5.87
CA SER A 184 -17.68 -0.18 4.90
C SER A 184 -18.73 -1.11 4.30
N VAL A 185 -18.77 -1.21 2.96
CA VAL A 185 -19.66 -2.09 2.22
C VAL A 185 -18.84 -2.96 1.27
N THR A 186 -18.93 -4.28 1.42
CA THR A 186 -18.33 -5.22 0.46
C THR A 186 -19.26 -5.41 -0.73
N ASN A 187 -18.74 -5.17 -1.92
CA ASN A 187 -19.47 -5.28 -3.19
C ASN A 187 -19.43 -6.73 -3.71
N THR A 188 -20.33 -7.08 -4.61
CA THR A 188 -20.42 -8.44 -5.20
C THR A 188 -19.19 -8.84 -6.03
N ASN A 189 -18.47 -7.86 -6.57
CA ASN A 189 -17.21 -8.07 -7.33
C ASN A 189 -15.96 -8.18 -6.44
N GLY A 190 -16.12 -8.22 -5.10
CA GLY A 190 -15.02 -8.32 -4.15
C GLY A 190 -14.31 -7.00 -3.83
N THR A 191 -14.73 -5.87 -4.42
CA THR A 191 -14.25 -4.55 -3.98
C THR A 191 -14.97 -4.11 -2.70
N VAL A 192 -14.39 -3.13 -2.01
CA VAL A 192 -14.97 -2.55 -0.80
C VAL A 192 -15.16 -1.06 -1.01
N THR A 193 -16.37 -0.58 -0.75
CA THR A 193 -16.68 0.86 -0.72
C THR A 193 -16.58 1.35 0.72
N ILE A 194 -15.72 2.32 0.95
CA ILE A 194 -15.56 3.02 2.23
C ILE A 194 -16.18 4.40 2.10
N THR A 195 -17.06 4.75 3.03
CA THR A 195 -17.68 6.08 3.11
C THR A 195 -17.42 6.67 4.47
N THR A 196 -16.75 7.82 4.52
CA THR A 196 -16.52 8.61 5.73
C THR A 196 -17.40 9.85 5.65
N THR A 197 -18.23 10.07 6.68
CA THR A 197 -19.11 11.23 6.82
C THR A 197 -18.74 11.98 8.08
N ALA A 198 -18.63 13.31 7.99
CA ALA A 198 -18.31 14.19 9.12
C ALA A 198 -19.11 15.51 9.01
N VAL A 199 -19.25 16.20 10.13
CA VAL A 199 -19.80 17.55 10.18
C VAL A 199 -18.65 18.54 10.21
N LEU A 200 -18.65 19.49 9.27
CA LEU A 200 -17.74 20.61 9.25
C LEU A 200 -18.22 21.67 10.22
N SER A 201 -17.44 21.97 11.23
CA SER A 201 -17.71 22.98 12.27
C SER A 201 -16.75 24.16 12.13
N GLY A 202 -17.16 25.34 12.67
CA GLY A 202 -16.37 26.57 12.55
C GLY A 202 -16.59 27.34 11.24
N PHE A 203 -17.50 26.89 10.39
CA PHE A 203 -17.78 27.52 9.09
C PHE A 203 -18.72 28.74 9.29
N HIS A 204 -18.14 29.94 9.24
CA HIS A 204 -18.86 31.21 9.41
C HIS A 204 -19.19 31.90 8.09
N GLY A 205 -19.49 31.14 7.04
CA GLY A 205 -19.84 31.68 5.73
C GLY A 205 -18.66 32.15 4.86
N ASN A 206 -17.43 32.07 5.35
CA ASN A 206 -16.21 32.32 4.58
C ASN A 206 -15.86 31.08 3.76
N GLY A 207 -15.79 31.15 2.45
CA GLY A 207 -15.51 29.97 1.60
C GLY A 207 -14.45 29.02 2.17
N ALA A 208 -14.69 27.70 2.02
CA ALA A 208 -13.81 26.66 2.53
C ALA A 208 -13.43 25.65 1.45
N GLN A 209 -12.17 25.19 1.46
CA GLN A 209 -11.74 24.09 0.61
C GLN A 209 -11.77 22.79 1.43
N ILE A 210 -12.47 21.80 0.92
CA ILE A 210 -12.55 20.48 1.52
C ILE A 210 -11.77 19.51 0.64
N GLY A 211 -10.93 18.70 1.26
CA GLY A 211 -10.20 17.62 0.61
C GLY A 211 -10.71 16.25 1.06
N CYS A 212 -10.66 15.30 0.16
CA CYS A 212 -10.80 13.89 0.47
C CYS A 212 -9.66 13.11 -0.19
N ALA A 213 -9.02 12.25 0.58
CA ALA A 213 -7.93 11.41 0.15
C ALA A 213 -8.31 9.93 0.28
N ALA A 214 -8.07 9.17 -0.79
CA ALA A 214 -8.16 7.72 -0.84
C ALA A 214 -6.78 7.11 -0.91
N ARG A 215 -6.48 6.14 -0.04
CA ARG A 215 -5.17 5.53 0.07
C ARG A 215 -5.26 4.01 0.14
N LEU A 216 -4.35 3.34 -0.58
CA LEU A 216 -3.99 1.95 -0.41
C LEU A 216 -2.51 1.86 0.01
N LEU A 217 -2.15 0.77 0.68
CA LEU A 217 -0.74 0.52 1.04
C LEU A 217 0.10 0.39 -0.23
N SER A 218 1.22 1.13 -0.30
CA SER A 218 2.18 1.11 -1.42
C SER A 218 1.64 1.57 -2.78
N VAL A 219 0.49 2.26 -2.80
CA VAL A 219 -0.11 2.85 -4.00
C VAL A 219 -0.17 4.38 -3.84
N PRO A 220 0.07 5.16 -4.88
CA PRO A 220 -0.08 6.61 -4.82
C PRO A 220 -1.48 7.01 -4.34
N GLU A 221 -1.53 8.01 -3.45
CA GLU A 221 -2.78 8.53 -2.92
C GLU A 221 -3.54 9.31 -4.00
N ILE A 222 -4.86 9.10 -4.06
CA ILE A 222 -5.76 9.90 -4.91
C ILE A 222 -6.47 10.92 -4.03
N GLN A 223 -6.37 12.20 -4.38
CA GLN A 223 -7.02 13.30 -3.67
C GLN A 223 -7.97 14.05 -4.58
N VAL A 224 -9.12 14.44 -4.03
CA VAL A 224 -10.09 15.33 -4.65
C VAL A 224 -10.39 16.48 -3.73
N PHE A 225 -10.65 17.66 -4.31
CA PHE A 225 -10.94 18.88 -3.56
C PHE A 225 -12.24 19.49 -4.06
N LYS A 226 -13.02 20.09 -3.14
CA LYS A 226 -14.23 20.82 -3.44
C LYS A 226 -14.27 22.12 -2.64
N MET A 227 -14.72 23.21 -3.28
CA MET A 227 -14.91 24.49 -2.62
C MET A 227 -16.34 24.61 -2.13
N ILE A 228 -16.53 25.03 -0.89
CA ILE A 228 -17.77 25.59 -0.38
C ILE A 228 -17.69 27.10 -0.60
N PRO A 229 -18.61 27.69 -1.37
CA PRO A 229 -18.58 29.13 -1.60
C PRO A 229 -18.87 29.92 -0.32
N ALA A 230 -18.35 31.13 -0.22
CA ALA A 230 -18.75 32.06 0.84
C ALA A 230 -20.25 32.42 0.70
N VAL A 231 -20.96 32.43 1.80
CA VAL A 231 -22.35 32.91 1.82
C VAL A 231 -22.31 34.43 1.69
N LYS A 232 -22.86 34.98 0.60
CA LYS A 232 -23.06 36.42 0.51
C LYS A 232 -24.09 36.86 1.56
N PRO A 233 -23.78 37.87 2.40
CA PRO A 233 -24.85 38.44 3.26
C PRO A 233 -25.97 38.92 2.36
N SER A 234 -27.21 38.52 2.66
CA SER A 234 -28.38 39.06 1.98
C SER A 234 -28.37 40.57 2.20
N SER A 235 -28.31 41.37 1.12
CA SER A 235 -28.56 42.80 1.19
C SER A 235 -29.94 42.99 1.77
N ALA A 236 -30.03 43.43 3.02
CA ALA A 236 -31.30 43.94 3.54
C ALA A 236 -31.77 45.04 2.62
N ASP A 237 -32.92 44.89 2.05
CA ASP A 237 -33.61 45.83 1.20
C ASP A 237 -33.95 47.07 2.10
N ASP A 238 -33.09 48.08 2.03
CA ASP A 238 -33.41 49.40 2.62
C ASP A 238 -34.45 50.09 1.76
N THR A 239 -35.70 49.66 1.90
CA THR A 239 -36.84 50.49 1.54
C THR A 239 -37.06 51.50 2.65
N CYS A 240 -36.34 52.61 2.57
CA CYS A 240 -36.73 53.82 3.23
C CYS A 240 -37.90 54.40 2.44
N ASP A 241 -39.12 54.16 2.89
CA ASP A 241 -40.26 54.96 2.49
C ASP A 241 -40.12 56.33 3.09
N ASN A 242 -39.94 57.30 2.19
CA ASN A 242 -40.10 58.73 2.51
C ASN A 242 -41.56 59.08 2.46
N GLU A 243 -42.15 59.52 3.56
CA GLU A 243 -43.21 60.49 3.66
C GLU A 243 -42.80 61.66 4.57
#